data_e6ca3ae7ed2c7732dbf04310499545e5
#
_entry.id   e6ca3ae7ed2c7732dbf04310499545e5
#
_cell.length_a   1.000
_cell.length_b   1.000
_cell.length_c   1.000
_cell.angle_alpha   90.00
_cell.angle_beta   90.00
_cell.angle_gamma   90.00
#
_symmetry.space_group_name_H-M   'P 1'
#
loop_
_entity.id
_entity.type
_entity.pdbx_description
1 polymer ?
#
loop_
_entity_poly.entity_id
_entity_poly.type
_entity_poly.pdbx_seq_one_letter_code
_entity_poly.pdbx_strand_id
1 'polypeptide(L)'
;MAGELAILHVDLDAFYASVEQLADPSLRGRPVVVGGLGPRGVVAAASYEARRFGVHSAMPMVRARRACPDAVFLAPRFDAYEDASRAVMTILRTFTPLVEPIALDEAFLDVHAVRRLHGPGPEVAVAIRRRVRDETGLTASVGVAGTKQLAKLASDLAKPDGLLVVEAGRELEFLHPLPVERLWGVGPATRRRLARLGVRTVGDLAAVPVDKLVREVGRSHGEHLHALAWNRDERRVEPERRVKSVGHEETFPTDVVDRAELEREVVRLADKVASRLRRAGCSARTVQLKLRYPDFRTITRSRTLPDATDLASDLAHVAGSLLAQVDIGPGVRLLGVAAQQLEQAETVQDPLPLSGEPAGGPDAGATEPGRRAALERSVDRVRARYGDGALLPARLARSQDPTAMTGNVAPAESGTESSHPPAGGEPDAR
;
A
#
# COMPACT_ATOMS: atom_id res chain seq x y z
N MET A 1 24.13 28.49 -7.83
CA MET A 1 23.31 29.00 -6.71
C MET A 1 23.14 27.83 -5.76
N ALA A 2 23.48 27.99 -4.47
CA ALA A 2 23.24 26.95 -3.46
C ALA A 2 21.73 26.67 -3.42
N GLY A 3 21.34 25.41 -3.54
CA GLY A 3 19.93 25.01 -3.54
C GLY A 3 19.24 25.44 -2.26
N GLU A 4 18.06 26.03 -2.36
CA GLU A 4 17.28 26.43 -1.20
C GLU A 4 16.78 25.18 -0.47
N LEU A 5 16.84 25.18 0.88
CA LEU A 5 16.38 24.06 1.72
C LEU A 5 14.85 24.11 1.83
N ALA A 6 14.17 23.71 0.78
CA ALA A 6 12.73 23.85 0.62
C ALA A 6 11.97 22.51 0.45
N ILE A 7 12.68 21.41 0.20
CA ILE A 7 12.06 20.10 0.08
C ILE A 7 12.16 19.34 1.41
N LEU A 8 11.02 18.95 1.93
CA LEU A 8 10.92 18.10 3.10
C LEU A 8 10.45 16.69 2.68
N HIS A 9 10.97 15.68 3.35
CA HIS A 9 10.41 14.34 3.35
C HIS A 9 10.01 13.99 4.78
N VAL A 10 8.73 13.70 4.97
CA VAL A 10 8.13 13.33 6.26
C VAL A 10 7.80 11.85 6.20
N ASP A 11 8.21 11.08 7.21
CA ASP A 11 8.00 9.63 7.28
C ASP A 11 7.62 9.24 8.72
N LEU A 12 6.48 8.58 8.89
CA LEU A 12 5.96 8.17 10.20
C LEU A 12 6.73 6.95 10.72
N ASP A 13 7.19 7.04 11.95
CA ASP A 13 8.05 6.03 12.56
C ASP A 13 7.29 4.74 12.87
N ALA A 14 7.74 3.61 12.29
CA ALA A 14 7.16 2.28 12.48
C ALA A 14 5.62 2.27 12.36
N PHE A 15 5.07 3.00 11.38
CA PHE A 15 3.71 3.51 11.29
C PHE A 15 2.63 2.55 11.79
N TYR A 16 2.45 1.37 11.16
CA TYR A 16 1.38 0.46 11.58
C TYR A 16 1.56 -0.02 13.03
N ALA A 17 2.79 -0.33 13.43
CA ALA A 17 3.05 -0.74 14.82
C ALA A 17 2.76 0.41 15.80
N SER A 18 3.08 1.66 15.44
CA SER A 18 2.79 2.85 16.26
C SER A 18 1.29 3.10 16.40
N VAL A 19 0.50 2.92 15.32
CA VAL A 19 -0.97 3.00 15.39
C VAL A 19 -1.55 1.93 16.32
N GLU A 20 -1.03 0.70 16.27
CA GLU A 20 -1.45 -0.36 17.20
C GLU A 20 -1.09 -0.04 18.65
N GLN A 21 0.11 0.50 18.92
CA GLN A 21 0.55 0.92 20.26
C GLN A 21 -0.21 2.13 20.79
N LEU A 22 -0.79 2.97 19.91
CA LEU A 22 -1.70 4.06 20.33
C LEU A 22 -3.07 3.53 20.69
N ALA A 23 -3.58 2.56 19.91
CA ALA A 23 -4.89 1.95 20.15
C ALA A 23 -4.89 1.05 21.39
N ASP A 24 -3.79 0.35 21.67
CA ASP A 24 -3.59 -0.48 22.86
C ASP A 24 -2.29 -0.09 23.58
N PRO A 25 -2.38 0.74 24.63
CA PRO A 25 -1.21 1.16 25.40
C PRO A 25 -0.41 0.03 26.06
N SER A 26 -0.98 -1.16 26.23
CA SER A 26 -0.27 -2.34 26.79
C SER A 26 0.82 -2.87 25.84
N LEU A 27 0.79 -2.46 24.57
CA LEU A 27 1.79 -2.80 23.55
C LEU A 27 3.03 -1.89 23.58
N ARG A 28 2.98 -0.78 24.32
CA ARG A 28 4.11 0.17 24.39
C ARG A 28 5.33 -0.47 25.04
N GLY A 29 6.50 -0.27 24.44
CA GLY A 29 7.76 -0.83 24.91
C GLY A 29 7.92 -2.33 24.63
N ARG A 30 6.91 -2.99 24.08
CA ARG A 30 6.97 -4.41 23.66
C ARG A 30 7.30 -4.53 22.17
N PRO A 31 7.99 -5.59 21.76
CA PRO A 31 8.13 -5.91 20.35
C PRO A 31 6.76 -6.17 19.71
N VAL A 32 6.39 -5.37 18.72
CA VAL A 32 5.12 -5.50 17.95
C VAL A 32 5.45 -5.71 16.49
N VAL A 33 4.81 -6.69 15.88
CA VAL A 33 4.97 -7.03 14.46
C VAL A 33 3.60 -7.10 13.81
N VAL A 34 3.35 -6.22 12.86
CA VAL A 34 2.10 -6.18 12.09
C VAL A 34 2.32 -6.83 10.73
N GLY A 35 1.41 -7.70 10.30
CA GLY A 35 1.50 -8.31 8.97
C GLY A 35 0.61 -9.52 8.79
N GLY A 36 0.75 -10.20 7.66
CA GLY A 36 -0.01 -11.41 7.37
C GLY A 36 0.37 -12.55 8.31
N LEU A 37 -0.60 -13.07 9.07
CA LEU A 37 -0.36 -14.12 10.09
C LEU A 37 -0.31 -15.54 9.50
N GLY A 38 -0.75 -15.71 8.25
CA GLY A 38 -0.76 -17.00 7.57
C GLY A 38 0.64 -17.54 7.22
N PRO A 39 0.73 -18.78 6.71
CA PRO A 39 2.01 -19.48 6.48
C PRO A 39 2.93 -18.79 5.47
N ARG A 40 2.37 -17.99 4.57
CA ARG A 40 3.09 -17.18 3.57
C ARG A 40 3.02 -15.68 3.85
N GLY A 41 2.59 -15.32 5.07
CA GLY A 41 2.52 -13.94 5.51
C GLY A 41 3.88 -13.27 5.55
N VAL A 42 3.88 -11.97 5.38
CA VAL A 42 5.07 -11.11 5.50
C VAL A 42 4.82 -10.00 6.52
N VAL A 43 5.88 -9.54 7.13
CA VAL A 43 5.87 -8.38 8.02
C VAL A 43 5.57 -7.14 7.18
N ALA A 44 4.50 -6.41 7.52
CA ALA A 44 4.19 -5.10 6.95
C ALA A 44 4.94 -3.99 7.70
N ALA A 45 4.89 -4.02 9.04
CA ALA A 45 5.66 -3.11 9.89
C ALA A 45 6.14 -3.82 11.16
N ALA A 46 7.27 -3.35 11.70
CA ALA A 46 7.83 -3.81 12.96
C ALA A 46 8.17 -2.61 13.84
N SER A 47 7.81 -2.66 15.12
CA SER A 47 8.20 -1.64 16.10
C SER A 47 9.72 -1.61 16.26
N TYR A 48 10.26 -0.53 16.81
CA TYR A 48 11.71 -0.41 17.03
C TYR A 48 12.23 -1.46 18.02
N GLU A 49 11.41 -1.87 18.97
CA GLU A 49 11.70 -2.98 19.88
C GLU A 49 11.88 -4.30 19.10
N ALA A 50 10.99 -4.60 18.14
CA ALA A 50 11.11 -5.79 17.31
C ALA A 50 12.29 -5.72 16.33
N ARG A 51 12.62 -4.52 15.82
CA ARG A 51 13.79 -4.30 14.93
C ARG A 51 15.13 -4.61 15.61
N ARG A 52 15.23 -4.48 16.94
CA ARG A 52 16.45 -4.88 17.72
C ARG A 52 16.76 -6.36 17.60
N PHE A 53 15.74 -7.19 17.32
CA PHE A 53 15.89 -8.63 17.06
C PHE A 53 16.05 -8.94 15.56
N GLY A 54 16.29 -7.92 14.72
CA GLY A 54 16.47 -8.09 13.29
C GLY A 54 15.17 -8.26 12.49
N VAL A 55 13.99 -8.07 13.12
CA VAL A 55 12.69 -8.09 12.40
C VAL A 55 12.51 -6.81 11.61
N HIS A 56 12.14 -6.92 10.34
CA HIS A 56 11.97 -5.79 9.42
C HIS A 56 10.83 -6.03 8.42
N SER A 57 10.34 -4.96 7.79
CA SER A 57 9.32 -5.03 6.73
C SER A 57 9.77 -5.94 5.58
N ALA A 58 8.82 -6.62 4.96
CA ALA A 58 9.02 -7.65 3.93
C ALA A 58 9.69 -8.95 4.40
N MET A 59 10.07 -9.09 5.70
CA MET A 59 10.52 -10.37 6.24
C MET A 59 9.38 -11.39 6.25
N PRO A 60 9.61 -12.68 5.87
CA PRO A 60 8.60 -13.72 6.07
C PRO A 60 8.20 -13.85 7.55
N MET A 61 6.89 -13.91 7.82
CA MET A 61 6.34 -13.93 9.19
C MET A 61 6.90 -15.11 10.03
N VAL A 62 7.12 -16.25 9.39
CA VAL A 62 7.74 -17.42 10.04
C VAL A 62 9.16 -17.11 10.54
N ARG A 63 9.93 -16.32 9.79
CA ARG A 63 11.27 -15.89 10.20
C ARG A 63 11.21 -14.85 11.32
N ALA A 64 10.25 -13.92 11.24
CA ALA A 64 10.04 -12.93 12.30
C ALA A 64 9.67 -13.61 13.64
N ARG A 65 8.81 -14.63 13.62
CA ARG A 65 8.48 -15.42 14.83
C ARG A 65 9.68 -16.15 15.43
N ARG A 66 10.60 -16.62 14.60
CA ARG A 66 11.85 -17.25 15.09
C ARG A 66 12.84 -16.23 15.64
N ALA A 67 12.92 -15.04 15.02
CA ALA A 67 13.84 -14.00 15.44
C ALA A 67 13.39 -13.30 16.73
N CYS A 68 12.09 -13.13 16.95
CA CYS A 68 11.52 -12.51 18.14
C CYS A 68 10.28 -13.28 18.60
N PRO A 69 10.44 -14.42 19.31
CA PRO A 69 9.32 -15.26 19.74
C PRO A 69 8.33 -14.56 20.66
N ASP A 70 8.82 -13.64 21.50
CA ASP A 70 8.02 -12.91 22.49
C ASP A 70 7.33 -11.65 21.92
N ALA A 71 7.45 -11.42 20.61
CA ALA A 71 6.76 -10.29 19.96
C ALA A 71 5.25 -10.54 19.89
N VAL A 72 4.51 -9.45 19.97
CA VAL A 72 3.06 -9.46 19.68
C VAL A 72 2.86 -9.38 18.18
N PHE A 73 2.25 -10.40 17.59
CA PHE A 73 1.98 -10.50 16.16
C PHE A 73 0.52 -10.16 15.88
N LEU A 74 0.30 -9.10 15.10
CA LEU A 74 -1.02 -8.54 14.81
C LEU A 74 -1.34 -8.62 13.33
N ALA A 75 -2.60 -8.92 13.01
CA ALA A 75 -3.13 -8.72 11.67
C ALA A 75 -3.29 -7.22 11.39
N PRO A 76 -3.08 -6.74 10.14
CA PRO A 76 -3.19 -5.34 9.82
C PRO A 76 -4.65 -4.85 9.86
N ARG A 77 -4.86 -3.64 10.41
CA ARG A 77 -6.14 -2.92 10.43
C ARG A 77 -6.06 -1.72 9.48
N PHE A 78 -6.17 -1.98 8.18
CA PHE A 78 -5.95 -0.96 7.16
C PHE A 78 -6.84 0.28 7.31
N ASP A 79 -8.09 0.12 7.72
CA ASP A 79 -9.01 1.25 7.96
C ASP A 79 -8.42 2.23 9.00
N ALA A 80 -7.89 1.71 10.12
CA ALA A 80 -7.26 2.52 11.16
C ALA A 80 -5.99 3.22 10.65
N TYR A 81 -5.22 2.55 9.78
CA TYR A 81 -4.02 3.15 9.19
C TYR A 81 -4.36 4.23 8.17
N GLU A 82 -5.40 4.03 7.36
CA GLU A 82 -5.89 5.04 6.43
C GLU A 82 -6.43 6.28 7.15
N ASP A 83 -7.14 6.10 8.28
CA ASP A 83 -7.63 7.21 9.09
C ASP A 83 -6.48 8.01 9.72
N ALA A 84 -5.49 7.32 10.30
CA ALA A 84 -4.30 7.95 10.84
C ALA A 84 -3.49 8.69 9.77
N SER A 85 -3.29 8.07 8.61
CA SER A 85 -2.64 8.69 7.44
C SER A 85 -3.38 9.96 7.01
N ARG A 86 -4.70 9.89 6.90
CA ARG A 86 -5.55 11.02 6.48
C ARG A 86 -5.42 12.20 7.46
N ALA A 87 -5.39 11.94 8.76
CA ALA A 87 -5.18 12.96 9.78
C ALA A 87 -3.81 13.64 9.59
N VAL A 88 -2.73 12.85 9.44
CA VAL A 88 -1.38 13.39 9.21
C VAL A 88 -1.31 14.19 7.91
N MET A 89 -1.81 13.66 6.79
CA MET A 89 -1.80 14.36 5.51
C MET A 89 -2.60 15.68 5.56
N THR A 90 -3.64 15.75 6.39
CA THR A 90 -4.39 16.98 6.63
C THR A 90 -3.53 18.00 7.38
N ILE A 91 -2.78 17.58 8.40
CA ILE A 91 -1.82 18.44 9.09
C ILE A 91 -0.77 18.99 8.11
N LEU A 92 -0.17 18.12 7.29
CA LEU A 92 0.85 18.54 6.31
C LEU A 92 0.32 19.61 5.36
N ARG A 93 -0.91 19.47 4.86
CA ARG A 93 -1.54 20.43 3.94
C ARG A 93 -1.83 21.79 4.58
N THR A 94 -1.81 21.93 5.91
CA THR A 94 -1.91 23.26 6.56
C THR A 94 -0.64 24.08 6.42
N PHE A 95 0.50 23.46 6.14
CA PHE A 95 1.78 24.18 5.95
C PHE A 95 2.01 24.58 4.50
N THR A 96 1.63 23.72 3.54
CA THR A 96 1.78 23.97 2.12
C THR A 96 0.75 23.18 1.32
N PRO A 97 0.21 23.70 0.21
CA PRO A 97 -0.61 22.92 -0.71
C PRO A 97 0.21 21.89 -1.51
N LEU A 98 1.54 22.09 -1.61
CA LEU A 98 2.43 21.20 -2.35
C LEU A 98 2.86 20.01 -1.46
N VAL A 99 1.95 19.10 -1.24
CA VAL A 99 2.16 17.83 -0.52
C VAL A 99 1.94 16.67 -1.48
N GLU A 100 2.96 15.85 -1.69
CA GLU A 100 2.92 14.62 -2.50
C GLU A 100 2.98 13.39 -1.59
N PRO A 101 1.85 12.75 -1.26
CA PRO A 101 1.85 11.46 -0.58
C PRO A 101 2.45 10.39 -1.50
N ILE A 102 3.41 9.61 -1.01
CA ILE A 102 4.01 8.49 -1.76
C ILE A 102 3.61 7.14 -1.17
N ALA A 103 3.23 7.12 0.11
CA ALA A 103 2.62 5.99 0.80
C ALA A 103 1.64 6.51 1.88
N LEU A 104 1.06 5.61 2.69
CA LEU A 104 0.20 6.00 3.81
C LEU A 104 0.98 6.75 4.90
N ASP A 105 2.26 6.47 5.05
CA ASP A 105 3.14 6.93 6.11
C ASP A 105 4.20 7.95 5.67
N GLU A 106 4.30 8.26 4.38
CA GLU A 106 5.33 9.16 3.89
C GLU A 106 4.85 10.14 2.82
N ALA A 107 5.38 11.36 2.86
CA ALA A 107 5.09 12.41 1.89
C ALA A 107 6.27 13.35 1.69
N PHE A 108 6.37 13.89 0.45
CA PHE A 108 7.19 15.06 0.17
C PHE A 108 6.38 16.34 0.30
N LEU A 109 7.05 17.41 0.75
CA LEU A 109 6.50 18.76 0.77
C LEU A 109 7.47 19.71 0.09
N ASP A 110 6.93 20.68 -0.65
CA ASP A 110 7.67 21.85 -1.08
C ASP A 110 7.17 23.07 -0.29
N VAL A 111 8.07 23.66 0.50
CA VAL A 111 7.77 24.80 1.38
C VAL A 111 8.42 26.10 0.89
N HIS A 112 8.94 26.13 -0.34
CA HIS A 112 9.58 27.31 -0.91
C HIS A 112 8.65 28.54 -0.90
N ALA A 113 7.45 28.40 -1.44
CA ALA A 113 6.50 29.50 -1.57
C ALA A 113 5.92 30.00 -0.25
N VAL A 114 5.97 29.17 0.81
CA VAL A 114 5.36 29.46 2.12
C VAL A 114 6.36 29.93 3.18
N ARG A 115 7.62 30.14 2.80
CA ARG A 115 8.70 30.54 3.68
C ARG A 115 8.41 31.83 4.49
N ARG A 116 7.72 32.80 3.86
CA ARG A 116 7.35 34.05 4.54
C ARG A 116 6.32 33.87 5.64
N LEU A 117 5.50 32.82 5.54
CA LEU A 117 4.41 32.52 6.46
C LEU A 117 4.87 31.60 7.59
N HIS A 118 5.66 30.58 7.27
CA HIS A 118 5.99 29.47 8.19
C HIS A 118 7.50 29.41 8.55
N GLY A 119 8.33 30.31 8.01
CA GLY A 119 9.79 30.25 8.19
C GLY A 119 10.51 29.34 7.19
N PRO A 120 11.82 29.16 7.33
CA PRO A 120 12.63 28.27 6.50
C PRO A 120 12.30 26.80 6.73
N GLY A 121 12.65 25.94 5.76
CA GLY A 121 12.35 24.51 5.78
C GLY A 121 12.65 23.79 7.09
N PRO A 122 13.79 24.00 7.76
CA PRO A 122 14.08 23.37 9.05
C PRO A 122 13.08 23.75 10.17
N GLU A 123 12.61 25.01 10.21
CA GLU A 123 11.62 25.45 11.20
C GLU A 123 10.26 24.83 10.92
N VAL A 124 9.85 24.77 9.63
CA VAL A 124 8.65 24.06 9.20
C VAL A 124 8.69 22.59 9.61
N ALA A 125 9.83 21.94 9.41
CA ALA A 125 10.02 20.51 9.80
C ALA A 125 9.84 20.30 11.31
N VAL A 126 10.37 21.18 12.16
CA VAL A 126 10.17 21.15 13.61
C VAL A 126 8.69 21.34 13.96
N ALA A 127 8.02 22.31 13.32
CA ALA A 127 6.61 22.59 13.54
C ALA A 127 5.72 21.41 13.12
N ILE A 128 6.00 20.78 11.97
CA ILE A 128 5.29 19.58 11.49
C ILE A 128 5.42 18.44 12.50
N ARG A 129 6.65 18.08 12.90
CA ARG A 129 6.90 16.99 13.85
C ARG A 129 6.15 17.20 15.16
N ARG A 130 6.18 18.42 15.69
CA ARG A 130 5.44 18.78 16.90
C ARG A 130 3.94 18.58 16.70
N ARG A 131 3.35 19.16 15.65
CA ARG A 131 1.91 19.06 15.41
C ARG A 131 1.44 17.63 15.15
N VAL A 132 2.19 16.84 14.38
CA VAL A 132 1.88 15.42 14.18
C VAL A 132 1.83 14.71 15.53
N ARG A 133 2.82 14.92 16.39
CA ARG A 133 2.84 14.32 17.73
C ARG A 133 1.67 14.80 18.62
N ASP A 134 1.42 16.09 18.67
CA ASP A 134 0.42 16.69 19.55
C ASP A 134 -1.00 16.31 19.14
N GLU A 135 -1.28 16.25 17.83
CA GLU A 135 -2.63 15.99 17.30
C GLU A 135 -2.92 14.50 17.07
N THR A 136 -1.91 13.66 16.83
CA THR A 136 -2.12 12.24 16.47
C THR A 136 -1.46 11.25 17.43
N GLY A 137 -0.54 11.71 18.29
CA GLY A 137 0.29 10.84 19.12
C GLY A 137 1.38 10.07 18.36
N LEU A 138 1.43 10.18 17.02
CA LEU A 138 2.45 9.55 16.19
C LEU A 138 3.75 10.35 16.18
N THR A 139 4.88 9.68 15.96
CA THR A 139 6.16 10.34 15.70
C THR A 139 6.51 10.29 14.21
N ALA A 140 7.22 11.33 13.75
CA ALA A 140 7.68 11.46 12.39
C ALA A 140 9.15 11.82 12.33
N SER A 141 9.89 11.14 11.47
CA SER A 141 11.26 11.51 11.09
C SER A 141 11.22 12.37 9.83
N VAL A 142 11.93 13.48 9.84
CA VAL A 142 11.90 14.45 8.74
C VAL A 142 13.30 14.72 8.21
N GLY A 143 13.43 14.71 6.89
CA GLY A 143 14.61 15.17 6.17
C GLY A 143 14.33 16.48 5.45
N VAL A 144 15.26 17.43 5.50
CA VAL A 144 15.16 18.71 4.82
C VAL A 144 16.37 18.88 3.89
N ALA A 145 16.11 19.17 2.62
CA ALA A 145 17.17 19.32 1.61
C ALA A 145 16.73 20.17 0.42
N GLY A 146 17.63 20.34 -0.56
CA GLY A 146 17.33 21.00 -1.83
C GLY A 146 16.68 20.08 -2.89
N THR A 147 16.70 18.77 -2.70
CA THR A 147 16.17 17.78 -3.65
C THR A 147 15.36 16.70 -2.94
N LYS A 148 14.43 16.06 -3.66
CA LYS A 148 13.62 14.94 -3.12
C LYS A 148 14.49 13.77 -2.67
N GLN A 149 15.53 13.43 -3.45
CA GLN A 149 16.46 12.35 -3.14
C GLN A 149 17.14 12.56 -1.78
N LEU A 150 17.72 13.75 -1.56
CA LEU A 150 18.42 14.06 -0.32
C LEU A 150 17.47 14.17 0.87
N ALA A 151 16.29 14.78 0.69
CA ALA A 151 15.28 14.87 1.75
C ALA A 151 14.85 13.47 2.23
N LYS A 152 14.63 12.52 1.30
CA LYS A 152 14.29 11.14 1.66
C LYS A 152 15.43 10.42 2.37
N LEU A 153 16.65 10.54 1.88
CA LEU A 153 17.84 9.98 2.56
C LEU A 153 18.01 10.53 3.98
N ALA A 154 17.82 11.84 4.11
CA ALA A 154 17.93 12.52 5.40
C ALA A 154 16.88 12.01 6.40
N SER A 155 15.62 11.87 5.98
CA SER A 155 14.57 11.33 6.86
C SER A 155 14.84 9.90 7.29
N ASP A 156 15.34 9.04 6.38
CA ASP A 156 15.70 7.65 6.70
C ASP A 156 16.85 7.55 7.72
N LEU A 157 17.84 8.46 7.61
CA LEU A 157 18.97 8.53 8.54
C LEU A 157 18.60 9.18 9.88
N ALA A 158 17.54 10.00 9.88
CA ALA A 158 17.04 10.65 11.09
C ALA A 158 16.22 9.71 11.99
N LYS A 159 15.78 8.54 11.51
CA LYS A 159 14.93 7.61 12.27
C LYS A 159 15.63 7.04 13.49
N PRO A 160 14.92 6.86 14.63
CA PRO A 160 13.53 7.27 14.90
C PRO A 160 13.40 8.71 15.41
N ASP A 161 12.26 9.30 15.20
CA ASP A 161 11.82 10.59 15.76
C ASP A 161 12.88 11.69 15.64
N GLY A 162 13.50 11.76 14.47
CA GLY A 162 14.62 12.65 14.19
C GLY A 162 14.31 13.73 13.15
N LEU A 163 15.21 14.68 13.04
CA LEU A 163 15.27 15.71 12.02
C LEU A 163 16.69 15.80 11.52
N LEU A 164 16.87 15.67 10.22
CA LEU A 164 18.17 15.85 9.58
C LEU A 164 18.06 16.88 8.45
N VAL A 165 18.91 17.88 8.49
CA VAL A 165 19.02 18.93 7.46
C VAL A 165 20.29 18.69 6.68
N VAL A 166 20.19 18.58 5.36
CA VAL A 166 21.35 18.52 4.47
C VAL A 166 21.66 19.93 4.03
N GLU A 167 22.75 20.50 4.53
CA GLU A 167 23.15 21.88 4.29
C GLU A 167 23.41 22.17 2.80
N ALA A 168 22.95 23.33 2.35
CA ALA A 168 23.22 23.78 0.99
C ALA A 168 24.73 23.98 0.75
N GLY A 169 25.21 23.46 -0.36
CA GLY A 169 26.66 23.48 -0.72
C GLY A 169 27.47 22.32 -0.15
N ARG A 170 26.88 21.48 0.73
CA ARG A 170 27.53 20.29 1.31
C ARG A 170 26.87 18.97 0.89
N GLU A 171 26.03 19.01 -0.14
CA GLU A 171 25.20 17.88 -0.57
C GLU A 171 26.03 16.66 -0.98
N LEU A 172 27.13 16.87 -1.71
CA LEU A 172 27.99 15.77 -2.15
C LEU A 172 28.87 15.23 -1.00
N GLU A 173 29.27 16.11 -0.07
CA GLU A 173 29.99 15.71 1.14
C GLU A 173 29.11 14.77 2.01
N PHE A 174 27.81 15.06 2.10
CA PHE A 174 26.83 14.21 2.76
C PHE A 174 26.57 12.92 1.98
N LEU A 175 26.41 13.02 0.66
CA LEU A 175 25.88 11.93 -0.18
C LEU A 175 26.93 10.86 -0.51
N HIS A 176 28.16 11.27 -0.90
CA HIS A 176 29.17 10.37 -1.44
C HIS A 176 29.66 9.28 -0.48
N PRO A 177 29.80 9.52 0.86
CA PRO A 177 30.21 8.47 1.80
C PRO A 177 29.15 7.40 2.04
N LEU A 178 27.89 7.66 1.69
CA LEU A 178 26.79 6.72 1.97
C LEU A 178 26.92 5.43 1.15
N PRO A 179 26.53 4.27 1.71
CA PRO A 179 26.43 3.03 0.97
C PRO A 179 25.47 3.19 -0.22
N VAL A 180 25.82 2.62 -1.39
CA VAL A 180 25.08 2.80 -2.63
C VAL A 180 23.63 2.31 -2.55
N GLU A 181 23.35 1.32 -1.71
CA GLU A 181 21.99 0.82 -1.44
C GLU A 181 21.07 1.82 -0.74
N ARG A 182 21.59 2.94 -0.25
CA ARG A 182 20.79 4.04 0.28
C ARG A 182 20.15 4.88 -0.82
N LEU A 183 20.69 4.84 -2.04
CA LEU A 183 20.07 5.55 -3.17
C LEU A 183 18.73 4.94 -3.53
N TRP A 184 17.74 5.79 -3.71
CA TRP A 184 16.42 5.39 -4.17
C TRP A 184 16.51 4.72 -5.55
N GLY A 185 16.00 3.48 -5.63
CA GLY A 185 16.11 2.63 -6.82
C GLY A 185 17.21 1.58 -6.77
N VAL A 186 18.10 1.62 -5.77
CA VAL A 186 19.13 0.59 -5.58
C VAL A 186 18.66 -0.50 -4.62
N GLY A 187 17.86 -1.43 -5.16
CA GLY A 187 17.50 -2.66 -4.44
C GLY A 187 18.60 -3.74 -4.50
N PRO A 188 18.39 -4.91 -3.85
CA PRO A 188 19.39 -5.98 -3.79
C PRO A 188 19.91 -6.46 -5.15
N ALA A 189 19.04 -6.49 -6.19
CA ALA A 189 19.44 -6.88 -7.54
C ALA A 189 20.36 -5.84 -8.18
N THR A 190 20.01 -4.56 -8.09
CA THR A 190 20.84 -3.46 -8.60
C THR A 190 22.16 -3.39 -7.85
N ARG A 191 22.16 -3.53 -6.51
CA ARG A 191 23.38 -3.56 -5.70
C ARG A 191 24.33 -4.65 -6.16
N ARG A 192 23.85 -5.87 -6.42
CA ARG A 192 24.70 -6.97 -6.94
C ARG A 192 25.34 -6.64 -8.29
N ARG A 193 24.61 -5.95 -9.18
CA ARG A 193 25.14 -5.51 -10.47
C ARG A 193 26.22 -4.43 -10.29
N LEU A 194 25.93 -3.41 -9.48
CA LEU A 194 26.87 -2.35 -9.18
C LEU A 194 28.16 -2.87 -8.50
N ALA A 195 28.05 -3.89 -7.65
CA ALA A 195 29.20 -4.54 -7.01
C ALA A 195 30.18 -5.16 -8.02
N ARG A 196 29.74 -5.60 -9.22
CA ARG A 196 30.64 -6.09 -10.29
C ARG A 196 31.50 -4.98 -10.87
N LEU A 197 31.06 -3.72 -10.75
CA LEU A 197 31.83 -2.54 -11.12
C LEU A 197 32.69 -2.00 -9.98
N GLY A 198 32.75 -2.68 -8.84
CA GLY A 198 33.49 -2.25 -7.65
C GLY A 198 32.77 -1.17 -6.83
N VAL A 199 31.52 -0.82 -7.16
CA VAL A 199 30.76 0.25 -6.50
C VAL A 199 30.21 -0.24 -5.16
N ARG A 200 30.57 0.46 -4.08
CA ARG A 200 30.10 0.25 -2.71
C ARG A 200 29.40 1.48 -2.14
N THR A 201 29.91 2.66 -2.48
CA THR A 201 29.41 3.95 -2.01
C THR A 201 28.77 4.73 -3.16
N VAL A 202 28.03 5.78 -2.83
CA VAL A 202 27.50 6.71 -3.82
C VAL A 202 28.64 7.45 -4.54
N GLY A 203 29.72 7.77 -3.87
CA GLY A 203 30.91 8.35 -4.47
C GLY A 203 31.57 7.43 -5.48
N ASP A 204 31.65 6.11 -5.20
CA ASP A 204 32.14 5.14 -6.20
C ASP A 204 31.21 5.15 -7.44
N LEU A 205 29.89 5.19 -7.24
CA LEU A 205 28.92 5.26 -8.32
C LEU A 205 29.10 6.51 -9.18
N ALA A 206 29.31 7.67 -8.55
CA ALA A 206 29.55 8.95 -9.24
C ALA A 206 30.82 8.91 -10.10
N ALA A 207 31.83 8.17 -9.69
CA ALA A 207 33.11 8.01 -10.42
C ALA A 207 33.02 7.05 -11.61
N VAL A 208 31.97 6.20 -11.71
CA VAL A 208 31.81 5.27 -12.85
C VAL A 208 31.32 6.02 -14.07
N PRO A 209 31.96 5.87 -15.24
CA PRO A 209 31.44 6.43 -16.50
C PRO A 209 30.03 5.93 -16.79
N VAL A 210 29.15 6.85 -17.21
CA VAL A 210 27.73 6.56 -17.42
C VAL A 210 27.48 5.42 -18.41
N ASP A 211 28.32 5.30 -19.45
CA ASP A 211 28.22 4.22 -20.45
C ASP A 211 28.45 2.83 -19.85
N LYS A 212 29.32 2.70 -18.81
CA LYS A 212 29.51 1.45 -18.08
C LYS A 212 28.29 1.13 -17.22
N LEU A 213 27.68 2.11 -16.57
CA LEU A 213 26.44 1.92 -15.81
C LEU A 213 25.29 1.51 -16.71
N VAL A 214 25.14 2.16 -17.87
CA VAL A 214 24.13 1.82 -18.87
C VAL A 214 24.24 0.37 -19.35
N ARG A 215 25.45 -0.12 -19.59
CA ARG A 215 25.69 -1.52 -19.96
C ARG A 215 25.31 -2.51 -18.87
N GLU A 216 25.55 -2.15 -17.60
CA GLU A 216 25.33 -3.07 -16.46
C GLU A 216 23.86 -3.06 -15.99
N VAL A 217 23.20 -1.91 -15.89
CA VAL A 217 21.86 -1.79 -15.29
C VAL A 217 20.76 -1.33 -16.26
N GLY A 218 21.09 -1.06 -17.51
CA GLY A 218 20.20 -0.54 -18.55
C GLY A 218 20.21 1.00 -18.64
N ARG A 219 19.83 1.53 -19.82
CA ARG A 219 19.98 2.97 -20.13
C ARG A 219 19.29 3.88 -19.11
N SER A 220 17.98 3.80 -19.04
CA SER A 220 17.19 4.72 -18.20
C SER A 220 17.61 4.66 -16.72
N HIS A 221 17.85 3.45 -16.21
CA HIS A 221 18.24 3.26 -14.82
C HIS A 221 19.68 3.70 -14.54
N GLY A 222 20.62 3.41 -15.46
CA GLY A 222 22.02 3.82 -15.32
C GLY A 222 22.20 5.33 -15.37
N GLU A 223 21.56 6.00 -16.32
CA GLU A 223 21.58 7.46 -16.44
C GLU A 223 20.96 8.11 -15.19
N HIS A 224 19.82 7.57 -14.71
CA HIS A 224 19.15 8.08 -13.53
C HIS A 224 20.00 7.92 -12.26
N LEU A 225 20.56 6.75 -12.01
CA LEU A 225 21.40 6.52 -10.83
C LEU A 225 22.67 7.39 -10.86
N HIS A 226 23.28 7.58 -12.03
CA HIS A 226 24.42 8.46 -12.17
C HIS A 226 24.04 9.93 -11.86
N ALA A 227 22.89 10.40 -12.35
CA ALA A 227 22.41 11.74 -12.05
C ALA A 227 22.14 11.91 -10.54
N LEU A 228 21.52 10.94 -9.89
CA LEU A 228 21.28 10.96 -8.44
C LEU A 228 22.59 10.96 -7.61
N ALA A 229 23.62 10.24 -8.07
CA ALA A 229 24.91 10.22 -7.39
C ALA A 229 25.61 11.59 -7.39
N TRP A 230 25.27 12.45 -8.35
CA TRP A 230 25.70 13.86 -8.44
C TRP A 230 24.67 14.85 -7.90
N ASN A 231 23.67 14.38 -7.12
CA ASN A 231 22.55 15.20 -6.64
C ASN A 231 21.78 15.94 -7.74
N ARG A 232 21.73 15.38 -8.94
CA ARG A 232 20.95 15.92 -10.06
C ARG A 232 19.56 15.28 -10.05
N ASP A 233 18.68 15.82 -9.23
CA ASP A 233 17.29 15.38 -9.09
C ASP A 233 16.35 16.55 -9.35
N GLU A 234 15.82 16.61 -10.57
CA GLU A 234 14.94 17.70 -11.04
C GLU A 234 13.46 17.42 -10.75
N ARG A 235 13.14 16.30 -10.09
CA ARG A 235 11.75 15.95 -9.77
C ARG A 235 11.15 16.96 -8.80
N ARG A 236 10.02 17.50 -9.20
CA ARG A 236 9.23 18.41 -8.35
C ARG A 236 8.30 17.62 -7.43
N VAL A 237 7.78 18.29 -6.40
CA VAL A 237 6.69 17.78 -5.58
C VAL A 237 5.41 17.89 -6.38
N GLU A 238 4.76 16.74 -6.63
CA GLU A 238 3.55 16.62 -7.45
C GLU A 238 2.36 16.20 -6.58
N PRO A 239 1.52 17.15 -6.10
CA PRO A 239 0.39 16.85 -5.22
C PRO A 239 -0.64 15.92 -5.85
N GLU A 240 -0.84 16.02 -7.15
CA GLU A 240 -1.81 15.24 -7.92
C GLU A 240 -1.11 14.20 -8.79
N ARG A 241 -0.89 13.03 -8.22
CA ARG A 241 -0.35 11.91 -8.98
C ARG A 241 -1.48 11.11 -9.61
N ARG A 242 -1.52 11.08 -10.93
CA ARG A 242 -2.48 10.23 -11.64
C ARG A 242 -2.22 8.75 -11.35
N VAL A 243 -3.26 8.05 -10.94
CA VAL A 243 -3.22 6.58 -10.80
C VAL A 243 -3.01 5.98 -12.18
N LYS A 244 -1.96 5.16 -12.35
CA LYS A 244 -1.63 4.54 -13.65
C LYS A 244 -2.27 3.15 -13.82
N SER A 245 -2.54 2.46 -12.72
CA SER A 245 -3.14 1.14 -12.71
C SER A 245 -3.85 0.88 -11.39
N VAL A 246 -4.89 0.06 -11.42
CA VAL A 246 -5.59 -0.47 -10.25
C VAL A 246 -5.49 -1.99 -10.31
N GLY A 247 -5.01 -2.63 -9.26
CA GLY A 247 -4.86 -4.08 -9.24
C GLY A 247 -5.12 -4.68 -7.87
N HIS A 248 -5.39 -5.98 -7.88
CA HIS A 248 -5.44 -6.80 -6.68
C HIS A 248 -4.77 -8.14 -6.95
N GLU A 249 -3.93 -8.60 -6.02
CA GLU A 249 -3.27 -9.90 -6.10
C GLU A 249 -3.35 -10.63 -4.77
N GLU A 250 -3.42 -11.95 -4.84
CA GLU A 250 -3.52 -12.82 -3.68
C GLU A 250 -2.41 -13.87 -3.70
N THR A 251 -1.72 -14.04 -2.58
CA THR A 251 -0.80 -15.16 -2.38
C THR A 251 -1.54 -16.27 -1.63
N PHE A 252 -1.71 -17.40 -2.27
CA PHE A 252 -2.43 -18.54 -1.68
C PHE A 252 -1.66 -19.17 -0.51
N PRO A 253 -2.34 -19.66 0.53
CA PRO A 253 -1.70 -20.39 1.64
C PRO A 253 -0.94 -21.63 1.17
N THR A 254 -1.50 -22.34 0.20
CA THR A 254 -0.93 -23.49 -0.52
C THR A 254 -0.99 -23.23 -2.02
N ASP A 255 -0.14 -23.91 -2.79
CA ASP A 255 -0.15 -23.75 -4.25
C ASP A 255 -1.42 -24.39 -4.83
N VAL A 256 -2.13 -23.63 -5.68
CA VAL A 256 -3.39 -24.06 -6.29
C VAL A 256 -3.08 -24.73 -7.64
N VAL A 257 -3.57 -25.95 -7.83
CA VAL A 257 -3.45 -26.72 -9.06
C VAL A 257 -4.78 -26.89 -9.80
N ASP A 258 -5.91 -26.64 -9.10
CA ASP A 258 -7.24 -26.71 -9.70
C ASP A 258 -7.56 -25.45 -10.51
N ARG A 259 -7.81 -25.64 -11.79
CA ARG A 259 -8.17 -24.55 -12.71
C ARG A 259 -9.48 -23.88 -12.34
N ALA A 260 -10.47 -24.66 -11.91
CA ALA A 260 -11.77 -24.12 -11.53
C ALA A 260 -11.68 -23.21 -10.28
N GLU A 261 -10.76 -23.54 -9.35
CA GLU A 261 -10.47 -22.69 -8.21
C GLU A 261 -9.82 -21.38 -8.65
N LEU A 262 -8.83 -21.42 -9.55
CA LEU A 262 -8.18 -20.22 -10.10
C LEU A 262 -9.16 -19.36 -10.91
N GLU A 263 -10.10 -19.95 -11.64
CA GLU A 263 -11.13 -19.20 -12.36
C GLU A 263 -12.11 -18.49 -11.41
N ARG A 264 -12.50 -19.12 -10.31
CA ARG A 264 -13.27 -18.45 -9.24
C ARG A 264 -12.50 -17.30 -8.64
N GLU A 265 -11.20 -17.49 -8.41
CA GLU A 265 -10.34 -16.46 -7.86
C GLU A 265 -10.17 -15.27 -8.82
N VAL A 266 -10.06 -15.50 -10.14
CA VAL A 266 -10.08 -14.44 -11.17
C VAL A 266 -11.35 -13.59 -11.05
N VAL A 267 -12.53 -14.22 -10.90
CA VAL A 267 -13.78 -13.49 -10.72
C VAL A 267 -13.75 -12.62 -9.46
N ARG A 268 -13.25 -13.16 -8.34
CA ARG A 268 -13.13 -12.43 -7.08
C ARG A 268 -12.18 -11.23 -7.19
N LEU A 269 -11.03 -11.42 -7.84
CA LEU A 269 -10.05 -10.35 -8.04
C LEU A 269 -10.56 -9.27 -8.98
N ALA A 270 -11.22 -9.67 -10.09
CA ALA A 270 -11.82 -8.75 -11.04
C ALA A 270 -12.92 -7.89 -10.40
N ASP A 271 -13.78 -8.49 -9.57
CA ASP A 271 -14.81 -7.77 -8.82
C ASP A 271 -14.21 -6.69 -7.91
N LYS A 272 -13.16 -7.02 -7.15
CA LYS A 272 -12.44 -6.05 -6.32
C LYS A 272 -11.78 -4.93 -7.13
N VAL A 273 -11.18 -5.25 -8.28
CA VAL A 273 -10.55 -4.26 -9.16
C VAL A 273 -11.60 -3.33 -9.75
N ALA A 274 -12.72 -3.87 -10.25
CA ALA A 274 -13.83 -3.10 -10.82
C ALA A 274 -14.43 -2.12 -9.80
N SER A 275 -14.70 -2.59 -8.57
CA SER A 275 -15.19 -1.73 -7.49
C SER A 275 -14.21 -0.58 -7.16
N ARG A 276 -12.90 -0.83 -7.19
CA ARG A 276 -11.88 0.21 -6.99
C ARG A 276 -11.83 1.21 -8.15
N LEU A 277 -11.97 0.74 -9.41
CA LEU A 277 -12.04 1.61 -10.58
C LEU A 277 -13.22 2.57 -10.46
N ARG A 278 -14.43 2.05 -10.17
CA ARG A 278 -15.63 2.86 -10.01
C ARG A 278 -15.53 3.86 -8.86
N ARG A 279 -14.94 3.45 -7.71
CA ARG A 279 -14.66 4.39 -6.60
C ARG A 279 -13.69 5.51 -6.97
N ALA A 280 -12.75 5.23 -7.88
CA ALA A 280 -11.81 6.22 -8.40
C ALA A 280 -12.35 7.03 -9.59
N GLY A 281 -13.59 6.77 -10.03
CA GLY A 281 -14.17 7.41 -11.23
C GLY A 281 -13.40 7.10 -12.51
N CYS A 282 -12.81 5.91 -12.63
CA CYS A 282 -11.97 5.51 -13.75
C CYS A 282 -12.52 4.25 -14.43
N SER A 283 -12.26 4.14 -15.73
CA SER A 283 -12.35 2.92 -16.53
C SER A 283 -10.97 2.53 -17.06
N ALA A 284 -10.81 1.30 -17.55
CA ALA A 284 -9.53 0.79 -18.01
C ALA A 284 -9.62 0.13 -19.38
N ARG A 285 -8.62 0.35 -20.23
CA ARG A 285 -8.52 -0.33 -21.53
C ARG A 285 -7.75 -1.64 -21.47
N THR A 286 -6.78 -1.77 -20.58
CA THR A 286 -5.93 -2.96 -20.55
C THR A 286 -6.14 -3.76 -19.27
N VAL A 287 -6.44 -5.04 -19.44
CA VAL A 287 -6.53 -6.02 -18.36
C VAL A 287 -5.26 -6.87 -18.37
N GLN A 288 -4.61 -6.97 -17.22
CA GLN A 288 -3.42 -7.79 -17.02
C GLN A 288 -3.68 -8.88 -16.00
N LEU A 289 -3.32 -10.11 -16.34
CA LEU A 289 -3.21 -11.25 -15.44
C LEU A 289 -1.75 -11.41 -15.02
N LYS A 290 -1.50 -11.52 -13.72
CA LYS A 290 -0.21 -11.87 -13.14
C LYS A 290 -0.32 -13.21 -12.43
N LEU A 291 0.63 -14.09 -12.67
CA LEU A 291 0.71 -15.40 -12.07
C LEU A 291 2.13 -15.67 -11.60
N ARG A 292 2.28 -16.19 -10.37
CA ARG A 292 3.57 -16.60 -9.85
C ARG A 292 3.51 -18.06 -9.45
N TYR A 293 4.52 -18.82 -9.89
CA TYR A 293 4.71 -20.23 -9.58
C TYR A 293 5.40 -20.44 -8.23
N PRO A 294 5.43 -21.69 -7.71
CA PRO A 294 6.12 -22.02 -6.44
C PRO A 294 7.61 -21.67 -6.43
N ASP A 295 8.29 -21.76 -7.58
CA ASP A 295 9.69 -21.40 -7.80
C ASP A 295 9.94 -19.88 -7.89
N PHE A 296 8.90 -19.06 -7.63
CA PHE A 296 8.89 -17.61 -7.77
C PHE A 296 9.02 -17.07 -9.19
N ARG A 297 9.06 -17.90 -10.21
CA ARG A 297 8.91 -17.47 -11.61
C ARG A 297 7.55 -16.77 -11.75
N THR A 298 7.59 -15.55 -12.27
CA THR A 298 6.37 -14.74 -12.48
C THR A 298 6.14 -14.56 -13.97
N ILE A 299 4.92 -14.76 -14.40
CA ILE A 299 4.48 -14.43 -15.76
C ILE A 299 3.37 -13.39 -15.68
N THR A 300 3.30 -12.56 -16.70
CA THR A 300 2.22 -11.61 -16.94
C THR A 300 1.68 -11.81 -18.33
N ARG A 301 0.36 -11.65 -18.49
CA ARG A 301 -0.34 -11.63 -19.76
C ARG A 301 -1.30 -10.44 -19.74
N SER A 302 -1.44 -9.75 -20.84
CA SER A 302 -2.33 -8.60 -20.94
C SER A 302 -3.11 -8.60 -22.23
N ARG A 303 -4.29 -7.99 -22.21
CA ARG A 303 -5.12 -7.72 -23.36
C ARG A 303 -5.67 -6.32 -23.27
N THR A 304 -5.53 -5.56 -24.34
CA THR A 304 -6.14 -4.25 -24.51
C THR A 304 -7.49 -4.40 -25.20
N LEU A 305 -8.49 -3.76 -24.64
CA LEU A 305 -9.86 -3.74 -25.12
C LEU A 305 -10.05 -2.56 -26.10
N PRO A 306 -10.99 -2.67 -27.05
CA PRO A 306 -11.34 -1.53 -27.91
C PRO A 306 -11.94 -0.37 -27.12
N ASP A 307 -12.76 -0.68 -26.11
CA ASP A 307 -13.41 0.29 -25.23
C ASP A 307 -12.98 0.11 -23.78
N ALA A 308 -12.89 1.23 -23.05
CA ALA A 308 -12.57 1.20 -21.63
C ALA A 308 -13.77 0.68 -20.83
N THR A 309 -13.50 -0.13 -19.78
CA THR A 309 -14.53 -0.72 -18.93
C THR A 309 -14.18 -0.59 -17.46
N ASP A 310 -15.19 -0.49 -16.60
CA ASP A 310 -15.12 -0.62 -15.14
C ASP A 310 -15.96 -1.80 -14.64
N LEU A 311 -16.48 -2.64 -15.56
CA LEU A 311 -17.34 -3.76 -15.26
C LEU A 311 -16.55 -4.99 -14.81
N ALA A 312 -16.93 -5.57 -13.68
CA ALA A 312 -16.32 -6.78 -13.15
C ALA A 312 -16.45 -7.97 -14.10
N SER A 313 -17.58 -8.08 -14.81
CA SER A 313 -17.82 -9.12 -15.78
C SER A 313 -16.84 -9.12 -16.94
N ASP A 314 -16.50 -7.94 -17.45
CA ASP A 314 -15.58 -7.77 -18.57
C ASP A 314 -14.15 -8.07 -18.15
N LEU A 315 -13.73 -7.51 -16.99
CA LEU A 315 -12.42 -7.79 -16.42
C LEU A 315 -12.23 -9.29 -16.15
N ALA A 316 -13.25 -9.95 -15.58
CA ALA A 316 -13.22 -11.38 -15.30
C ALA A 316 -13.16 -12.22 -16.57
N HIS A 317 -13.94 -11.87 -17.60
CA HIS A 317 -13.94 -12.56 -18.89
C HIS A 317 -12.56 -12.49 -19.56
N VAL A 318 -11.98 -11.30 -19.62
CA VAL A 318 -10.65 -11.11 -20.22
C VAL A 318 -9.57 -11.83 -19.40
N ALA A 319 -9.53 -11.65 -18.08
CA ALA A 319 -8.54 -12.30 -17.22
C ALA A 319 -8.69 -13.83 -17.25
N GLY A 320 -9.93 -14.37 -17.30
CA GLY A 320 -10.20 -15.81 -17.48
C GLY A 320 -9.67 -16.34 -18.82
N SER A 321 -9.89 -15.60 -19.91
CA SER A 321 -9.36 -15.97 -21.22
C SER A 321 -7.81 -15.95 -21.28
N LEU A 322 -7.17 -15.06 -20.52
CA LEU A 322 -5.71 -15.05 -20.37
C LEU A 322 -5.24 -16.22 -19.51
N LEU A 323 -5.96 -16.56 -18.44
CA LEU A 323 -5.65 -17.73 -17.60
C LEU A 323 -5.75 -19.04 -18.39
N ALA A 324 -6.73 -19.16 -19.30
CA ALA A 324 -6.90 -20.37 -20.13
C ALA A 324 -5.67 -20.70 -21.00
N GLN A 325 -4.85 -19.70 -21.32
CA GLN A 325 -3.64 -19.84 -22.14
C GLN A 325 -2.38 -20.12 -21.30
N VAL A 326 -2.51 -20.23 -19.96
CA VAL A 326 -1.39 -20.42 -19.06
C VAL A 326 -1.33 -21.87 -18.58
N ASP A 327 -0.13 -22.46 -18.64
CA ASP A 327 0.13 -23.73 -17.97
C ASP A 327 0.15 -23.55 -16.45
N ILE A 328 -0.71 -24.27 -15.74
CA ILE A 328 -0.82 -24.26 -14.29
C ILE A 328 -0.30 -25.54 -13.62
N GLY A 329 0.24 -26.48 -14.42
CA GLY A 329 0.70 -27.79 -13.94
C GLY A 329 1.65 -27.74 -12.74
N PRO A 330 2.61 -26.79 -12.68
CA PRO A 330 3.48 -26.63 -11.50
C PRO A 330 2.79 -26.15 -10.23
N GLY A 331 1.51 -25.78 -10.30
CA GLY A 331 0.80 -25.07 -9.23
C GLY A 331 0.98 -23.55 -9.29
N VAL A 332 0.05 -22.82 -8.73
CA VAL A 332 0.02 -21.36 -8.70
C VAL A 332 0.12 -20.87 -7.25
N ARG A 333 1.19 -20.14 -6.98
CA ARG A 333 1.45 -19.53 -5.67
C ARG A 333 0.72 -18.21 -5.46
N LEU A 334 0.63 -17.39 -6.52
CA LEU A 334 -0.01 -16.07 -6.49
C LEU A 334 -0.74 -15.82 -7.79
N LEU A 335 -1.92 -15.23 -7.68
CA LEU A 335 -2.72 -14.78 -8.80
C LEU A 335 -3.08 -13.29 -8.60
N GLY A 336 -3.03 -12.50 -9.67
CA GLY A 336 -3.37 -11.09 -9.65
C GLY A 336 -4.07 -10.65 -10.92
N VAL A 337 -5.03 -9.71 -10.77
CA VAL A 337 -5.67 -9.00 -11.87
C VAL A 337 -5.39 -7.52 -11.70
N ALA A 338 -4.98 -6.85 -12.78
CA ALA A 338 -4.76 -5.42 -12.80
C ALA A 338 -5.39 -4.78 -14.04
N ALA A 339 -5.91 -3.60 -13.83
CA ALA A 339 -6.48 -2.71 -14.83
C ALA A 339 -5.49 -1.57 -15.11
N GLN A 340 -5.15 -1.34 -16.37
CA GLN A 340 -4.14 -0.36 -16.80
C GLN A 340 -4.70 0.49 -17.92
N GLN A 341 -3.94 1.54 -18.33
CA GLN A 341 -4.40 2.53 -19.28
C GLN A 341 -5.75 3.11 -18.83
N LEU A 342 -5.70 3.72 -17.63
CA LEU A 342 -6.88 4.28 -17.01
C LEU A 342 -7.30 5.56 -17.72
N GLU A 343 -8.61 5.65 -17.98
CA GLU A 343 -9.30 6.83 -18.49
C GLU A 343 -10.26 7.31 -17.40
N GLN A 344 -10.46 8.61 -17.28
CA GLN A 344 -11.52 9.10 -16.41
C GLN A 344 -12.85 8.65 -17.03
N ALA A 345 -13.73 8.09 -16.22
CA ALA A 345 -15.07 7.78 -16.67
C ALA A 345 -15.71 9.10 -17.14
N GLU A 346 -15.93 9.23 -18.44
CA GLU A 346 -16.69 10.35 -18.96
C GLU A 346 -18.04 10.33 -18.24
N THR A 347 -18.45 11.47 -17.71
CA THR A 347 -19.82 11.64 -17.24
C THR A 347 -20.68 11.38 -18.46
N VAL A 348 -21.30 10.22 -18.53
CA VAL A 348 -22.26 9.92 -19.60
C VAL A 348 -23.36 10.94 -19.44
N GLN A 349 -23.33 11.96 -20.30
CA GLN A 349 -24.41 12.90 -20.40
C GLN A 349 -25.60 12.10 -20.91
N ASP A 350 -26.58 11.85 -20.04
CA ASP A 350 -27.82 11.22 -20.45
C ASP A 350 -28.36 12.02 -21.65
N PRO A 351 -28.67 11.39 -22.79
CA PRO A 351 -29.20 12.09 -23.92
C PRO A 351 -30.50 12.81 -23.47
N LEU A 352 -30.47 14.12 -23.59
CA LEU A 352 -31.66 14.95 -23.34
C LEU A 352 -32.80 14.39 -24.23
N PRO A 353 -33.96 14.05 -23.69
CA PRO A 353 -35.08 13.60 -24.50
C PRO A 353 -35.56 14.79 -25.34
N LEU A 354 -35.01 14.93 -26.56
CA LEU A 354 -35.39 15.97 -27.50
C LEU A 354 -36.67 15.61 -28.32
N SER A 355 -37.24 14.45 -28.13
CA SER A 355 -38.46 14.01 -28.77
C SER A 355 -39.47 13.60 -27.72
N GLY A 356 -40.63 14.25 -27.73
CA GLY A 356 -41.76 14.06 -26.81
C GLY A 356 -42.45 12.71 -26.99
N GLU A 357 -41.72 11.60 -26.84
CA GLU A 357 -42.35 10.28 -26.68
C GLU A 357 -42.68 10.05 -25.20
N PRO A 358 -43.84 9.46 -24.89
CA PRO A 358 -44.25 9.25 -23.51
C PRO A 358 -43.27 8.32 -22.81
N ALA A 359 -42.85 8.71 -21.60
CA ALA A 359 -41.97 7.95 -20.73
C ALA A 359 -42.50 6.51 -20.56
N GLY A 360 -41.95 5.61 -21.32
CA GLY A 360 -41.97 4.18 -20.97
C GLY A 360 -41.26 4.01 -19.65
N GLY A 361 -41.79 3.12 -18.79
CA GLY A 361 -41.33 2.91 -17.42
C GLY A 361 -39.80 2.76 -17.30
N PRO A 362 -39.21 2.79 -16.09
CA PRO A 362 -37.80 2.98 -15.81
C PRO A 362 -36.83 1.97 -16.45
N ASP A 363 -37.30 1.04 -17.25
CA ASP A 363 -36.50 -0.04 -17.87
C ASP A 363 -36.49 -0.06 -19.42
N ALA A 364 -37.19 0.85 -20.12
CA ALA A 364 -37.46 0.71 -21.55
C ALA A 364 -36.35 1.27 -22.49
N GLY A 365 -35.24 1.75 -22.03
CA GLY A 365 -34.22 2.39 -22.88
C GLY A 365 -32.73 2.09 -22.56
N ALA A 366 -32.44 1.36 -21.50
CA ALA A 366 -31.06 1.06 -21.17
C ALA A 366 -30.52 -0.09 -22.05
N THR A 367 -29.40 0.17 -22.77
CA THR A 367 -28.64 -0.88 -23.44
C THR A 367 -28.16 -1.92 -22.42
N GLU A 368 -27.94 -3.16 -22.86
CA GLU A 368 -27.46 -4.22 -21.95
C GLU A 368 -26.20 -3.84 -21.15
N PRO A 369 -25.20 -3.16 -21.73
CA PRO A 369 -24.07 -2.60 -20.97
C PRO A 369 -24.50 -1.59 -19.90
N GLY A 370 -25.46 -0.73 -20.18
CA GLY A 370 -25.97 0.25 -19.22
C GLY A 370 -26.68 -0.39 -18.02
N ARG A 371 -27.45 -1.47 -18.24
CA ARG A 371 -28.08 -2.25 -17.16
C ARG A 371 -27.05 -2.93 -16.27
N ARG A 372 -25.99 -3.52 -16.84
CA ARG A 372 -24.89 -4.14 -16.09
C ARG A 372 -24.17 -3.11 -15.23
N ALA A 373 -23.84 -1.95 -15.78
CA ALA A 373 -23.21 -0.87 -15.03
C ALA A 373 -24.09 -0.37 -13.87
N ALA A 374 -25.39 -0.23 -14.08
CA ALA A 374 -26.34 0.16 -13.04
C ALA A 374 -26.44 -0.90 -11.92
N LEU A 375 -26.45 -2.17 -12.28
CA LEU A 375 -26.43 -3.29 -11.32
C LEU A 375 -25.16 -3.27 -10.46
N GLU A 376 -23.98 -3.17 -11.07
CA GLU A 376 -22.72 -3.17 -10.34
C GLU A 376 -22.59 -1.95 -9.41
N ARG A 377 -23.04 -0.77 -9.84
CA ARG A 377 -23.13 0.41 -8.96
C ARG A 377 -24.11 0.18 -7.78
N SER A 378 -25.18 -0.55 -8.00
CA SER A 378 -26.14 -0.89 -6.93
C SER A 378 -25.53 -1.87 -5.92
N VAL A 379 -24.78 -2.86 -6.41
CA VAL A 379 -24.00 -3.78 -5.57
C VAL A 379 -22.99 -3.01 -4.71
N ASP A 380 -22.26 -2.05 -5.31
CA ASP A 380 -21.30 -1.23 -4.57
C ASP A 380 -21.98 -0.39 -3.47
N ARG A 381 -23.19 0.17 -3.72
CA ARG A 381 -23.95 0.88 -2.68
C ARG A 381 -24.37 -0.02 -1.52
N VAL A 382 -24.79 -1.24 -1.81
CA VAL A 382 -25.13 -2.22 -0.77
C VAL A 382 -23.90 -2.59 0.06
N ARG A 383 -22.76 -2.86 -0.61
CA ARG A 383 -21.50 -3.19 0.06
C ARG A 383 -20.99 -2.03 0.93
N ALA A 384 -21.09 -0.79 0.45
CA ALA A 384 -20.72 0.39 1.23
C ALA A 384 -21.54 0.53 2.52
N ARG A 385 -22.78 0.05 2.55
CA ARG A 385 -23.68 0.13 3.70
C ARG A 385 -23.59 -1.08 4.64
N TYR A 386 -23.36 -2.28 4.09
CA TYR A 386 -23.47 -3.54 4.83
C TYR A 386 -22.19 -4.37 4.84
N GLY A 387 -21.09 -3.82 4.28
CA GLY A 387 -19.81 -4.50 4.16
C GLY A 387 -19.63 -5.29 2.85
N ASP A 388 -18.37 -5.52 2.47
CA ASP A 388 -17.98 -6.13 1.20
C ASP A 388 -18.54 -7.57 1.01
N GLY A 389 -18.82 -8.27 2.10
CA GLY A 389 -19.39 -9.62 2.08
C GLY A 389 -20.92 -9.69 1.87
N ALA A 390 -21.65 -8.55 1.88
CA ALA A 390 -23.10 -8.53 1.81
C ALA A 390 -23.66 -9.07 0.48
N LEU A 391 -22.95 -8.87 -0.62
CA LEU A 391 -23.29 -9.39 -1.95
C LEU A 391 -22.03 -9.94 -2.63
N LEU A 392 -22.13 -11.18 -3.10
CA LEU A 392 -21.05 -11.84 -3.84
C LEU A 392 -21.55 -12.26 -5.24
N PRO A 393 -20.68 -12.25 -6.27
CA PRO A 393 -20.99 -12.86 -7.55
C PRO A 393 -21.43 -14.33 -7.36
N ALA A 394 -22.45 -14.78 -8.09
CA ALA A 394 -23.00 -16.14 -7.94
C ALA A 394 -21.96 -17.25 -8.11
N ARG A 395 -20.94 -17.04 -8.95
CA ARG A 395 -19.81 -17.98 -9.12
C ARG A 395 -18.94 -18.11 -7.87
N LEU A 396 -19.03 -17.19 -6.92
CA LEU A 396 -18.31 -17.19 -5.64
C LEU A 396 -19.18 -17.72 -4.49
N ALA A 397 -20.49 -17.88 -4.70
CA ALA A 397 -21.36 -18.57 -3.76
C ALA A 397 -20.87 -20.01 -3.66
N ARG A 398 -20.35 -20.37 -2.47
CA ARG A 398 -20.11 -21.79 -2.16
C ARG A 398 -21.45 -22.50 -2.30
N SER A 399 -21.48 -23.67 -2.94
CA SER A 399 -22.53 -24.63 -2.69
C SER A 399 -22.44 -24.93 -1.20
N GLN A 400 -23.30 -24.28 -0.41
CA GLN A 400 -23.43 -24.61 1.02
C GLN A 400 -23.95 -26.04 1.05
N ASP A 401 -23.10 -26.94 1.49
CA ASP A 401 -23.55 -28.25 1.97
C ASP A 401 -24.54 -27.97 3.11
N PRO A 402 -25.82 -28.36 3.02
CA PRO A 402 -26.83 -28.00 4.02
C PRO A 402 -26.54 -28.56 5.43
N THR A 403 -25.51 -29.39 5.56
CA THR A 403 -25.10 -30.02 6.81
C THR A 403 -24.17 -29.19 7.70
N ALA A 404 -23.70 -28.02 7.25
CA ALA A 404 -22.78 -27.18 8.02
C ALA A 404 -23.46 -26.07 8.87
N MET A 405 -24.80 -25.98 8.86
CA MET A 405 -25.55 -24.98 9.64
C MET A 405 -26.08 -25.46 10.99
N THR A 406 -25.50 -26.50 11.58
CA THR A 406 -25.81 -26.87 12.97
C THR A 406 -24.59 -26.65 13.87
N GLY A 407 -24.36 -25.42 14.22
CA GLY A 407 -23.28 -25.00 15.11
C GLY A 407 -23.66 -23.80 15.96
N ASN A 408 -24.43 -24.09 17.04
CA ASN A 408 -24.56 -23.33 18.29
C ASN A 408 -24.95 -21.83 18.23
N VAL A 409 -26.25 -21.59 18.24
CA VAL A 409 -26.84 -20.50 19.02
C VAL A 409 -27.20 -21.09 20.39
N ALA A 410 -26.42 -20.77 21.41
CA ALA A 410 -26.80 -21.03 22.77
C ALA A 410 -27.91 -20.06 23.20
N PRO A 411 -29.01 -20.50 23.78
CA PRO A 411 -30.03 -19.58 24.26
C PRO A 411 -29.55 -18.87 25.54
N ALA A 412 -29.83 -17.57 25.63
CA ALA A 412 -29.67 -16.78 26.83
C ALA A 412 -30.60 -17.34 27.93
N GLU A 413 -30.05 -17.86 29.00
CA GLU A 413 -30.80 -18.16 30.21
C GLU A 413 -30.97 -16.90 31.05
N SER A 414 -32.22 -16.51 31.23
CA SER A 414 -32.70 -15.52 32.17
C SER A 414 -32.52 -16.00 33.61
N GLY A 415 -32.06 -15.05 34.46
CA GLY A 415 -31.78 -15.29 35.87
C GLY A 415 -33.01 -15.59 36.70
N THR A 416 -32.75 -16.14 37.86
CA THR A 416 -33.44 -15.79 39.14
C THR A 416 -32.59 -16.16 40.34
N GLU A 417 -32.66 -15.29 41.30
CA GLU A 417 -32.13 -15.20 42.66
C GLU A 417 -32.19 -16.51 43.48
N SER A 418 -31.24 -16.75 44.39
CA SER A 418 -31.46 -16.50 45.85
C SER A 418 -30.27 -16.96 46.73
N SER A 419 -29.90 -16.03 47.63
CA SER A 419 -29.59 -16.14 49.07
C SER A 419 -28.47 -17.08 49.61
N HIS A 420 -27.43 -16.41 50.07
CA HIS A 420 -26.78 -16.31 51.41
C HIS A 420 -26.21 -17.52 52.15
N PRO A 421 -25.19 -17.27 53.04
CA PRO A 421 -24.07 -18.19 53.36
C PRO A 421 -24.27 -18.92 54.73
N PRO A 422 -23.35 -19.66 55.33
CA PRO A 422 -22.18 -19.12 56.00
C PRO A 422 -20.91 -20.04 56.18
N ALA A 423 -19.84 -19.32 56.49
CA ALA A 423 -18.87 -19.57 57.58
C ALA A 423 -17.87 -20.78 57.53
N GLY A 424 -16.61 -20.37 57.64
CA GLY A 424 -15.73 -20.95 58.67
C GLY A 424 -14.54 -21.80 58.18
N GLY A 425 -13.33 -21.34 58.49
CA GLY A 425 -12.20 -22.21 58.70
C GLY A 425 -10.87 -21.86 58.04
N GLU A 426 -10.15 -20.94 58.63
CA GLU A 426 -8.68 -20.98 58.74
C GLU A 426 -8.28 -22.04 59.79
N PRO A 427 -6.97 -22.37 59.98
CA PRO A 427 -5.72 -22.11 59.28
C PRO A 427 -4.79 -23.35 59.15
N ASP A 428 -3.66 -23.27 58.60
CA ASP A 428 -2.29 -23.50 59.08
C ASP A 428 -1.29 -24.01 58.03
N ALA A 429 -0.24 -23.29 57.97
CA ALA A 429 1.16 -23.57 57.90
C ALA A 429 1.70 -24.85 57.19
N ARG A 430 2.40 -24.71 56.13
CA ARG A 430 3.88 -24.88 56.07
C ARG A 430 4.44 -24.40 54.74
#